data_e52a6dd4c738495be10fe78ddace8e11
#
_entry.id   e52a6dd4c738495be10fe78ddace8e11
#
_cell.length_a   1.000
_cell.length_b   1.000
_cell.length_c   1.000
_cell.angle_alpha   90.00
_cell.angle_beta   90.00
_cell.angle_gamma   90.00
#
_symmetry.space_group_name_H-M   'P 1'
#
loop_
_entity.id
_entity.type
_entity.pdbx_description
1 polymer ?
#
loop_
_entity_poly.entity_id
_entity_poly.type
_entity_poly.pdbx_seq_one_letter_code
_entity_poly.pdbx_strand_id
1 'polypeptide(L)'
;YYMAKLAEMVALRERELGRLITYCLQTFGCQMNARDSEKLLGILTDIGYVETEDEHADFVIYNTCTVRENANNKVYGRLGYLSNFKKKNPHMMIALCGCMMQEPTVVEKIRKSYRFVDLVFGTHNIYKFAELLCNRMESDSMIIDIWKDTDKIVEDLPIRRKFSFKSGVNIMFGCNNFCSYCIVPYVRGRERSREPKDIIREIEGLVADGVCEVMLLGQNVNSYGKNLEQPVTFAELLREVNKIEGLKRIRFMTSHPKDLSDDLILAMKECDKVCKHMHLPLQSGSSRILKIMNRHYDKEQYLTIVKKLREAIPDIALTTDIIVGFPGETEEDFQETLEVVKQVEYDSAFTFIYSKRTGTPAAAMEDQCDPEEVKRHFDLLLKEVQQISAKKAMALEGKVMEVLAEEQNTQDASLITGRLSNNSVVHFPGTPDMIGKLFMVKLTECKGFYYLGEIAENA
;
A
#
# COMPACT_ATOMS: atom_id res chain seq x y z
N TYR A 1 -20.25 20.52 -10.75
CA TYR A 1 -21.05 21.40 -9.87
C TYR A 1 -20.37 21.62 -8.53
N TYR A 2 -20.17 20.58 -7.69
CA TYR A 2 -19.62 20.73 -6.33
C TYR A 2 -18.21 21.34 -6.30
N MET A 3 -17.33 20.96 -7.24
CA MET A 3 -15.98 21.54 -7.35
C MET A 3 -16.01 23.06 -7.57
N ALA A 4 -16.82 23.52 -8.53
CA ALA A 4 -16.95 24.96 -8.81
C ALA A 4 -17.52 25.72 -7.61
N LYS A 5 -18.57 25.18 -6.97
CA LYS A 5 -19.17 25.79 -5.79
C LYS A 5 -18.19 25.88 -4.61
N LEU A 6 -17.43 24.81 -4.37
CA LEU A 6 -16.39 24.80 -3.33
C LEU A 6 -15.31 25.84 -3.63
N ALA A 7 -14.84 25.94 -4.87
CA ALA A 7 -13.83 26.94 -5.23
C ALA A 7 -14.32 28.39 -4.94
N GLU A 8 -15.59 28.70 -5.22
CA GLU A 8 -16.20 29.98 -4.87
C GLU A 8 -16.23 30.19 -3.34
N MET A 9 -16.63 29.17 -2.56
CA MET A 9 -16.67 29.24 -1.09
C MET A 9 -15.28 29.42 -0.49
N VAL A 10 -14.27 28.74 -1.01
CA VAL A 10 -12.87 28.88 -0.59
C VAL A 10 -12.37 30.28 -0.91
N ALA A 11 -12.56 30.78 -2.12
CA ALA A 11 -12.14 32.14 -2.51
C ALA A 11 -12.85 33.25 -1.71
N LEU A 12 -14.10 33.05 -1.33
CA LEU A 12 -14.82 33.98 -0.45
C LEU A 12 -14.17 34.03 0.93
N ARG A 13 -13.89 32.85 1.51
CA ARG A 13 -13.29 32.72 2.83
C ARG A 13 -11.87 33.27 2.88
N GLU A 14 -11.07 33.09 1.82
CA GLU A 14 -9.74 33.70 1.71
C GLU A 14 -9.79 35.25 1.74
N ARG A 15 -10.77 35.81 1.05
CA ARG A 15 -11.01 37.27 1.08
C ARG A 15 -11.40 37.75 2.47
N GLU A 16 -12.25 37.03 3.20
CA GLU A 16 -12.67 37.37 4.56
C GLU A 16 -11.50 37.29 5.56
N LEU A 17 -10.63 36.27 5.42
CA LEU A 17 -9.51 36.05 6.29
C LEU A 17 -8.25 36.85 5.89
N GLY A 18 -8.18 37.39 4.69
CA GLY A 18 -7.00 38.08 4.13
C GLY A 18 -5.77 37.16 3.96
N ARG A 19 -5.97 35.85 3.88
CA ARG A 19 -4.90 34.85 3.69
C ARG A 19 -5.43 33.62 2.97
N LEU A 20 -4.49 32.85 2.41
CA LEU A 20 -4.80 31.54 1.83
C LEU A 20 -5.32 30.56 2.88
N ILE A 21 -6.20 29.68 2.45
CA ILE A 21 -6.74 28.58 3.27
C ILE A 21 -5.87 27.34 3.07
N THR A 22 -5.45 26.76 4.20
CA THR A 22 -4.51 25.64 4.21
C THR A 22 -5.18 24.31 4.56
N TYR A 23 -4.60 23.22 4.08
CA TYR A 23 -4.98 21.87 4.51
C TYR A 23 -3.75 21.03 4.87
N CYS A 24 -3.94 20.09 5.81
CA CYS A 24 -2.97 19.05 6.16
C CYS A 24 -3.63 17.68 6.00
N LEU A 25 -3.07 16.81 5.16
CA LEU A 25 -3.54 15.46 4.99
C LEU A 25 -2.49 14.45 5.47
N GLN A 26 -2.86 13.66 6.48
CA GLN A 26 -2.03 12.58 7.00
C GLN A 26 -2.57 11.23 6.56
N THR A 27 -1.71 10.40 5.96
CA THR A 27 -2.06 9.05 5.48
C THR A 27 -1.52 8.00 6.43
N PHE A 28 -2.40 7.19 6.98
CA PHE A 28 -2.05 6.03 7.79
C PHE A 28 -2.36 4.76 6.99
N GLY A 29 -1.39 3.87 6.82
CA GLY A 29 -1.66 2.54 6.27
C GLY A 29 -0.87 2.14 5.03
N CYS A 30 -1.55 1.61 4.02
CA CYS A 30 -0.95 0.98 2.86
C CYS A 30 -0.90 1.91 1.62
N GLN A 31 -0.31 1.40 0.53
CA GLN A 31 -0.22 2.13 -0.74
C GLN A 31 -1.59 2.48 -1.35
N MET A 32 -2.62 1.65 -1.12
CA MET A 32 -3.99 1.98 -1.53
C MET A 32 -4.50 3.23 -0.82
N ASN A 33 -4.24 3.37 0.50
CA ASN A 33 -4.59 4.59 1.23
C ASN A 33 -3.78 5.80 0.70
N ALA A 34 -2.50 5.61 0.38
CA ALA A 34 -1.70 6.67 -0.24
C ALA A 34 -2.31 7.13 -1.57
N ARG A 35 -2.74 6.19 -2.43
CA ARG A 35 -3.41 6.52 -3.68
C ARG A 35 -4.78 7.20 -3.47
N ASP A 36 -5.54 6.75 -2.48
CA ASP A 36 -6.79 7.42 -2.09
C ASP A 36 -6.53 8.87 -1.62
N SER A 37 -5.43 9.09 -0.88
CA SER A 37 -5.00 10.43 -0.46
C SER A 37 -4.62 11.32 -1.64
N GLU A 38 -3.92 10.84 -2.65
CA GLU A 38 -3.58 11.61 -3.85
C GLU A 38 -4.82 12.16 -4.57
N LYS A 39 -5.94 11.41 -4.56
CA LYS A 39 -7.24 11.88 -5.09
C LYS A 39 -7.83 13.00 -4.23
N LEU A 40 -7.78 12.87 -2.91
CA LEU A 40 -8.23 13.91 -1.98
C LEU A 40 -7.39 15.18 -2.15
N LEU A 41 -6.06 15.03 -2.26
CA LEU A 41 -5.12 16.12 -2.52
C LEU A 41 -5.44 16.83 -3.84
N GLY A 42 -5.73 16.08 -4.91
CA GLY A 42 -6.13 16.64 -6.20
C GLY A 42 -7.37 17.51 -6.07
N ILE A 43 -8.43 16.99 -5.45
CA ILE A 43 -9.68 17.73 -5.23
C ILE A 43 -9.43 19.02 -4.43
N LEU A 44 -8.67 18.94 -3.32
CA LEU A 44 -8.41 20.10 -2.47
C LEU A 44 -7.59 21.18 -3.18
N THR A 45 -6.58 20.78 -3.94
CA THR A 45 -5.76 21.70 -4.74
C THR A 45 -6.60 22.40 -5.80
N ASP A 46 -7.46 21.66 -6.51
CA ASP A 46 -8.31 22.21 -7.59
C ASP A 46 -9.37 23.20 -7.07
N ILE A 47 -9.80 23.06 -5.82
CA ILE A 47 -10.74 24.01 -5.20
C ILE A 47 -10.05 25.17 -4.48
N GLY A 48 -8.71 25.23 -4.50
CA GLY A 48 -7.95 26.39 -4.05
C GLY A 48 -7.25 26.25 -2.69
N TYR A 49 -7.40 25.13 -1.97
CA TYR A 49 -6.65 24.94 -0.72
C TYR A 49 -5.14 24.78 -0.97
N VAL A 50 -4.33 25.29 -0.05
CA VAL A 50 -2.87 25.17 -0.07
C VAL A 50 -2.40 24.12 0.93
N GLU A 51 -1.53 23.21 0.47
CA GLU A 51 -0.99 22.14 1.31
C GLU A 51 0.00 22.67 2.35
N THR A 52 -0.08 22.13 3.56
CA THR A 52 0.89 22.33 4.64
C THR A 52 1.11 21.01 5.40
N GLU A 53 2.28 20.87 6.01
CA GLU A 53 2.56 19.77 6.95
C GLU A 53 2.07 20.07 8.38
N ASP A 54 1.68 21.32 8.65
CA ASP A 54 1.22 21.75 9.97
C ASP A 54 -0.23 21.29 10.21
N GLU A 55 -0.45 20.50 11.25
CA GLU A 55 -1.79 20.08 11.70
C GLU A 55 -2.63 21.24 12.28
N HIS A 56 -2.09 22.45 12.36
CA HIS A 56 -2.85 23.66 12.66
C HIS A 56 -3.51 24.32 11.44
N ALA A 57 -3.56 23.59 10.33
CA ALA A 57 -4.23 24.00 9.10
C ALA A 57 -5.72 24.29 9.29
N ASP A 58 -6.32 25.01 8.33
CA ASP A 58 -7.76 25.27 8.33
C ASP A 58 -8.58 24.00 8.10
N PHE A 59 -8.01 23.00 7.45
CA PHE A 59 -8.62 21.70 7.24
C PHE A 59 -7.61 20.57 7.46
N VAL A 60 -7.88 19.68 8.39
CA VAL A 60 -7.07 18.49 8.67
C VAL A 60 -7.81 17.23 8.28
N ILE A 61 -7.17 16.37 7.50
CA ILE A 61 -7.74 15.11 7.04
C ILE A 61 -6.85 13.95 7.47
N TYR A 62 -7.41 12.96 8.15
CA TYR A 62 -6.76 11.70 8.45
C TYR A 62 -7.34 10.58 7.58
N ASN A 63 -6.56 10.10 6.62
CA ASN A 63 -6.88 8.88 5.87
C ASN A 63 -6.36 7.68 6.64
N THR A 64 -7.26 6.87 7.16
CA THR A 64 -7.00 5.92 8.24
C THR A 64 -6.99 4.47 7.77
N CYS A 65 -6.28 3.61 8.51
CA CYS A 65 -6.12 2.19 8.21
C CYS A 65 -6.59 1.35 9.40
N THR A 66 -7.22 0.22 9.14
CA THR A 66 -7.61 -0.76 10.17
C THR A 66 -6.78 -2.04 10.15
N VAL A 67 -5.93 -2.21 9.14
CA VAL A 67 -5.08 -3.41 9.03
C VAL A 67 -4.00 -3.45 10.12
N ARG A 68 -3.56 -2.30 10.62
CA ARG A 68 -2.52 -2.17 11.65
C ARG A 68 -3.11 -1.51 12.91
N GLU A 69 -3.15 -2.24 14.03
CA GLU A 69 -3.70 -1.77 15.30
C GLU A 69 -3.04 -0.47 15.80
N ASN A 70 -1.73 -0.36 15.67
CA ASN A 70 -1.00 0.86 16.02
C ASN A 70 -1.45 2.10 15.23
N ALA A 71 -2.06 1.93 14.06
CA ALA A 71 -2.61 3.05 13.29
C ALA A 71 -3.85 3.64 13.98
N ASN A 72 -4.73 2.80 14.51
CA ASN A 72 -5.94 3.24 15.21
C ASN A 72 -5.59 4.06 16.46
N ASN A 73 -4.65 3.57 17.27
CA ASN A 73 -4.22 4.25 18.49
C ASN A 73 -3.58 5.60 18.20
N LYS A 74 -2.78 5.71 17.13
CA LYS A 74 -2.20 6.97 16.68
C LYS A 74 -3.27 7.98 16.28
N VAL A 75 -4.31 7.54 15.55
CA VAL A 75 -5.44 8.41 15.16
C VAL A 75 -6.15 8.99 16.37
N TYR A 76 -6.49 8.15 17.35
CA TYR A 76 -7.16 8.64 18.57
C TYR A 76 -6.30 9.61 19.39
N GLY A 77 -5.00 9.36 19.51
CA GLY A 77 -4.07 10.28 20.18
C GLY A 77 -4.01 11.64 19.49
N ARG A 78 -3.91 11.65 18.15
CA ARG A 78 -3.92 12.89 17.36
C ARG A 78 -5.26 13.64 17.43
N LEU A 79 -6.38 12.93 17.42
CA LEU A 79 -7.69 13.55 17.62
C LEU A 79 -7.80 14.26 18.98
N GLY A 80 -7.24 13.66 20.05
CA GLY A 80 -7.16 14.31 21.35
C GLY A 80 -6.38 15.63 21.32
N TYR A 81 -5.26 15.66 20.59
CA TYR A 81 -4.48 16.88 20.35
C TYR A 81 -5.27 17.93 19.55
N LEU A 82 -5.85 17.55 18.42
CA LEU A 82 -6.64 18.45 17.57
C LEU A 82 -7.88 19.02 18.29
N SER A 83 -8.49 18.26 19.20
CA SER A 83 -9.64 18.75 20.01
C SER A 83 -9.30 20.02 20.78
N ASN A 84 -8.14 20.08 21.40
CA ASN A 84 -7.70 21.25 22.15
C ASN A 84 -7.40 22.43 21.23
N PHE A 85 -6.89 22.17 20.05
CA PHE A 85 -6.61 23.20 19.06
C PHE A 85 -7.91 23.75 18.45
N LYS A 86 -8.84 22.87 18.07
CA LYS A 86 -10.14 23.28 17.51
C LYS A 86 -10.97 24.12 18.46
N LYS A 87 -10.87 23.93 19.79
CA LYS A 87 -11.52 24.79 20.78
C LYS A 87 -11.05 26.26 20.70
N LYS A 88 -9.78 26.47 20.31
CA LYS A 88 -9.19 27.80 20.12
C LYS A 88 -9.44 28.35 18.72
N ASN A 89 -9.66 27.46 17.76
CA ASN A 89 -9.93 27.77 16.35
C ASN A 89 -11.20 27.03 15.85
N PRO A 90 -12.41 27.50 16.22
CA PRO A 90 -13.66 26.79 15.93
C PRO A 90 -13.92 26.58 14.43
N HIS A 91 -13.35 27.42 13.59
CA HIS A 91 -13.52 27.36 12.12
C HIS A 91 -12.65 26.30 11.44
N MET A 92 -11.70 25.71 12.15
CA MET A 92 -10.93 24.58 11.66
C MET A 92 -11.86 23.41 11.37
N MET A 93 -11.67 22.73 10.26
CA MET A 93 -12.39 21.50 9.93
C MET A 93 -11.49 20.28 10.13
N ILE A 94 -12.10 19.15 10.54
CA ILE A 94 -11.42 17.87 10.73
C ILE A 94 -12.22 16.77 10.03
N ALA A 95 -11.58 16.05 9.13
CA ALA A 95 -12.17 14.89 8.44
C ALA A 95 -11.43 13.59 8.75
N LEU A 96 -12.20 12.51 8.86
CA LEU A 96 -11.70 11.15 8.99
C LEU A 96 -12.21 10.32 7.81
N CYS A 97 -11.32 9.60 7.16
CA CYS A 97 -11.68 8.68 6.08
C CYS A 97 -10.82 7.41 6.07
N GLY A 98 -11.08 6.54 5.10
CA GLY A 98 -10.31 5.33 4.91
C GLY A 98 -10.89 4.08 5.57
N CYS A 99 -10.10 3.00 5.61
CA CYS A 99 -10.57 1.67 6.01
C CYS A 99 -11.11 1.62 7.45
N MET A 100 -10.51 2.38 8.38
CA MET A 100 -10.94 2.42 9.78
C MET A 100 -12.37 2.94 9.92
N MET A 101 -12.80 3.83 9.03
CA MET A 101 -14.16 4.37 9.04
C MET A 101 -15.22 3.40 8.50
N GLN A 102 -14.82 2.24 7.99
CA GLN A 102 -15.73 1.16 7.61
C GLN A 102 -16.14 0.27 8.80
N GLU A 103 -15.51 0.42 9.96
CA GLU A 103 -15.84 -0.33 11.18
C GLU A 103 -16.97 0.36 11.96
N PRO A 104 -18.17 -0.26 12.10
CA PRO A 104 -19.32 0.37 12.77
C PRO A 104 -19.02 0.80 14.22
N THR A 105 -18.23 0.01 14.96
CA THR A 105 -17.83 0.32 16.35
C THR A 105 -16.97 1.56 16.45
N VAL A 106 -16.08 1.76 15.48
CA VAL A 106 -15.23 2.96 15.39
C VAL A 106 -16.07 4.18 15.07
N VAL A 107 -16.94 4.10 14.06
CA VAL A 107 -17.84 5.20 13.68
C VAL A 107 -18.73 5.62 14.83
N GLU A 108 -19.29 4.66 15.57
CA GLU A 108 -20.11 4.96 16.75
C GLU A 108 -19.30 5.62 17.88
N LYS A 109 -18.04 5.20 18.08
CA LYS A 109 -17.13 5.87 19.02
C LYS A 109 -16.83 7.31 18.59
N ILE A 110 -16.59 7.55 17.30
CA ILE A 110 -16.38 8.90 16.77
C ILE A 110 -17.62 9.76 17.02
N ARG A 111 -18.80 9.27 16.66
CA ARG A 111 -20.08 9.97 16.85
C ARG A 111 -20.32 10.38 18.30
N LYS A 112 -20.00 9.50 19.27
CA LYS A 112 -20.25 9.76 20.69
C LYS A 112 -19.18 10.62 21.34
N SER A 113 -17.89 10.32 21.07
CA SER A 113 -16.76 10.82 21.85
C SER A 113 -15.95 11.92 21.15
N TYR A 114 -16.11 12.09 19.82
CA TYR A 114 -15.32 13.02 19.01
C TYR A 114 -16.22 13.96 18.19
N ARG A 115 -17.22 14.55 18.86
CA ARG A 115 -18.24 15.41 18.23
C ARG A 115 -17.68 16.66 17.53
N PHE A 116 -16.42 16.98 17.75
CA PHE A 116 -15.70 18.07 17.10
C PHE A 116 -15.17 17.71 15.70
N VAL A 117 -15.27 16.44 15.29
CA VAL A 117 -14.98 16.01 13.91
C VAL A 117 -16.10 16.47 12.99
N ASP A 118 -15.77 16.98 11.82
CA ASP A 118 -16.70 17.60 10.90
C ASP A 118 -17.24 16.65 9.84
N LEU A 119 -16.37 15.75 9.34
CA LEU A 119 -16.68 14.87 8.23
C LEU A 119 -16.11 13.48 8.46
N VAL A 120 -16.92 12.44 8.25
CA VAL A 120 -16.50 11.03 8.32
C VAL A 120 -17.05 10.29 7.11
N PHE A 121 -16.16 9.68 6.32
CA PHE A 121 -16.56 8.92 5.14
C PHE A 121 -15.67 7.69 4.91
N GLY A 122 -16.23 6.70 4.21
CA GLY A 122 -15.57 5.41 4.00
C GLY A 122 -14.70 5.36 2.74
N THR A 123 -14.16 4.16 2.48
CA THR A 123 -13.35 3.89 1.28
C THR A 123 -14.18 3.79 0.02
N HIS A 124 -15.48 3.47 0.13
CA HIS A 124 -16.36 3.22 -1.00
C HIS A 124 -16.92 4.49 -1.64
N ASN A 125 -16.86 5.62 -0.95
CA ASN A 125 -17.43 6.88 -1.39
C ASN A 125 -16.45 8.06 -1.40
N ILE A 126 -15.14 7.80 -1.51
CA ILE A 126 -14.10 8.84 -1.65
C ILE A 126 -14.40 9.80 -2.80
N TYR A 127 -14.95 9.31 -3.92
CA TYR A 127 -15.31 10.13 -5.05
C TYR A 127 -16.40 11.19 -4.76
N LYS A 128 -17.15 11.01 -3.66
CA LYS A 128 -18.14 11.97 -3.18
C LYS A 128 -17.54 13.07 -2.29
N PHE A 129 -16.24 13.06 -2.08
CA PHE A 129 -15.62 13.98 -1.13
C PHE A 129 -15.97 15.44 -1.38
N ALA A 130 -15.97 15.90 -2.65
CA ALA A 130 -16.36 17.27 -2.98
C ALA A 130 -17.83 17.57 -2.60
N GLU A 131 -18.74 16.63 -2.84
CA GLU A 131 -20.15 16.76 -2.41
C GLU A 131 -20.26 16.85 -0.89
N LEU A 132 -19.60 15.93 -0.17
CA LEU A 132 -19.65 15.85 1.28
C LEU A 132 -19.03 17.09 1.94
N LEU A 133 -17.93 17.59 1.41
CA LEU A 133 -17.28 18.80 1.89
C LEU A 133 -18.18 20.03 1.67
N CYS A 134 -18.80 20.14 0.47
CA CYS A 134 -19.74 21.21 0.18
C CYS A 134 -20.91 21.22 1.17
N ASN A 135 -21.54 20.06 1.37
CA ASN A 135 -22.66 19.93 2.31
C ASN A 135 -22.24 20.27 3.75
N ARG A 136 -21.01 19.89 4.16
CA ARG A 136 -20.51 20.24 5.49
C ARG A 136 -20.23 21.73 5.65
N MET A 137 -19.74 22.40 4.63
CA MET A 137 -19.51 23.85 4.64
C MET A 137 -20.83 24.66 4.68
N GLU A 138 -21.94 24.06 4.23
CA GLU A 138 -23.29 24.65 4.28
C GLU A 138 -24.07 24.27 5.55
N SER A 139 -23.55 23.38 6.37
CA SER A 139 -24.18 22.86 7.59
C SER A 139 -23.23 22.91 8.77
N ASP A 140 -23.72 23.25 9.97
CA ASP A 140 -22.93 23.25 11.21
C ASP A 140 -22.84 21.87 11.88
N SER A 141 -23.44 20.83 11.31
CA SER A 141 -23.48 19.50 11.88
C SER A 141 -22.43 18.56 11.25
N MET A 142 -21.91 17.62 12.05
CA MET A 142 -21.06 16.54 11.59
C MET A 142 -21.78 15.73 10.50
N ILE A 143 -21.10 15.49 9.40
CA ILE A 143 -21.57 14.59 8.33
C ILE A 143 -20.87 13.26 8.46
N ILE A 144 -21.64 12.17 8.53
CA ILE A 144 -21.16 10.78 8.48
C ILE A 144 -21.82 10.09 7.30
N ASP A 145 -21.04 9.78 6.28
CA ASP A 145 -21.51 9.07 5.07
C ASP A 145 -20.62 7.85 4.82
N ILE A 146 -21.06 6.68 5.28
CA ILE A 146 -20.33 5.42 5.18
C ILE A 146 -21.13 4.45 4.33
N TRP A 147 -20.61 4.10 3.18
CA TRP A 147 -21.19 3.07 2.32
C TRP A 147 -20.63 1.71 2.70
N LYS A 148 -21.52 0.73 2.91
CA LYS A 148 -21.14 -0.64 3.28
C LYS A 148 -20.53 -1.39 2.10
N ASP A 149 -20.98 -1.09 0.89
CA ASP A 149 -20.53 -1.71 -0.35
C ASP A 149 -20.78 -0.77 -1.53
N THR A 150 -20.09 -1.01 -2.63
CA THR A 150 -20.32 -0.35 -3.92
C THR A 150 -19.77 -1.22 -5.04
N ASP A 151 -20.46 -1.28 -6.15
CA ASP A 151 -20.01 -1.83 -7.43
C ASP A 151 -19.37 -0.75 -8.32
N LYS A 152 -19.49 0.54 -7.94
CA LYS A 152 -19.00 1.67 -8.72
C LYS A 152 -17.48 1.79 -8.63
N ILE A 153 -16.88 2.00 -9.78
CA ILE A 153 -15.50 2.50 -9.94
C ILE A 153 -15.64 3.85 -10.65
N VAL A 154 -15.06 4.89 -10.08
CA VAL A 154 -15.09 6.24 -10.65
C VAL A 154 -13.71 6.54 -11.20
N GLU A 155 -13.66 6.76 -12.50
CA GLU A 155 -12.47 7.14 -13.25
C GLU A 155 -12.29 8.68 -13.26
N ASP A 156 -11.12 9.12 -13.73
CA ASP A 156 -10.80 10.53 -14.02
C ASP A 156 -10.97 11.50 -12.83
N LEU A 157 -10.79 11.01 -11.58
CA LEU A 157 -10.72 11.91 -10.44
C LEU A 157 -9.42 12.73 -10.46
N PRO A 158 -9.45 14.01 -10.05
CA PRO A 158 -8.25 14.81 -9.90
C PRO A 158 -7.24 14.11 -8.99
N ILE A 159 -5.96 14.15 -9.36
CA ILE A 159 -4.92 13.47 -8.61
C ILE A 159 -3.71 14.39 -8.48
N ARG A 160 -3.23 14.57 -7.25
CA ARG A 160 -1.96 15.22 -6.98
C ARG A 160 -0.95 14.18 -6.53
N ARG A 161 -0.03 13.82 -7.41
CA ARG A 161 1.01 12.82 -7.15
C ARG A 161 2.09 13.35 -6.22
N LYS A 162 2.61 12.49 -5.35
CA LYS A 162 3.78 12.77 -4.52
C LYS A 162 5.06 12.86 -5.35
N PHE A 163 5.20 12.03 -6.38
CA PHE A 163 6.37 11.97 -7.24
C PHE A 163 5.98 12.26 -8.69
N SER A 164 6.84 13.00 -9.42
CA SER A 164 6.64 13.29 -10.83
C SER A 164 6.96 12.09 -11.74
N PHE A 165 7.87 11.21 -11.32
CA PHE A 165 8.46 10.14 -12.12
C PHE A 165 7.91 8.74 -11.81
N LYS A 166 7.16 8.56 -10.72
CA LYS A 166 6.51 7.28 -10.37
C LYS A 166 5.10 7.48 -9.85
N SER A 167 4.21 6.50 -10.07
CA SER A 167 2.82 6.57 -9.63
C SER A 167 2.26 5.19 -9.27
N GLY A 168 1.36 5.17 -8.28
CA GLY A 168 0.48 4.02 -8.06
C GLY A 168 -0.70 4.04 -9.02
N VAL A 169 -1.10 2.89 -9.53
CA VAL A 169 -2.29 2.73 -10.39
C VAL A 169 -3.16 1.63 -9.81
N ASN A 170 -4.32 1.98 -9.31
CA ASN A 170 -5.28 0.96 -8.86
C ASN A 170 -5.79 0.19 -10.08
N ILE A 171 -5.62 -1.12 -10.09
CA ILE A 171 -6.16 -1.97 -11.16
C ILE A 171 -7.42 -2.71 -10.69
N MET A 172 -7.58 -2.87 -9.37
CA MET A 172 -8.74 -3.51 -8.76
C MET A 172 -8.93 -3.06 -7.33
N PHE A 173 -10.12 -3.31 -6.78
CA PHE A 173 -10.51 -3.03 -5.41
C PHE A 173 -11.14 -4.26 -4.77
N GLY A 174 -11.04 -4.39 -3.45
CA GLY A 174 -11.65 -5.48 -2.69
C GLY A 174 -10.94 -6.82 -2.81
N CYS A 175 -11.43 -7.82 -2.07
CA CYS A 175 -10.84 -9.15 -2.05
C CYS A 175 -11.90 -10.22 -1.72
N ASN A 176 -11.91 -11.32 -2.47
CA ASN A 176 -12.83 -12.45 -2.30
C ASN A 176 -12.22 -13.63 -1.53
N ASN A 177 -10.98 -13.51 -1.03
CA ASN A 177 -10.29 -14.64 -0.38
C ASN A 177 -10.85 -14.96 1.01
N PHE A 178 -11.36 -13.97 1.75
CA PHE A 178 -11.91 -14.15 3.10
C PHE A 178 -10.99 -14.98 4.02
N CYS A 179 -9.67 -14.71 3.96
CA CYS A 179 -8.74 -15.30 4.92
C CYS A 179 -9.24 -15.02 6.33
N SER A 180 -9.23 -16.02 7.21
CA SER A 180 -9.93 -15.97 8.50
C SER A 180 -9.47 -14.86 9.46
N TYR A 181 -8.25 -14.35 9.27
CA TYR A 181 -7.66 -13.24 10.04
C TYR A 181 -7.84 -11.86 9.40
N CYS A 182 -8.33 -11.80 8.15
CA CYS A 182 -8.22 -10.60 7.33
C CYS A 182 -9.50 -9.77 7.33
N ILE A 183 -9.35 -8.48 7.69
CA ILE A 183 -10.46 -7.52 7.71
C ILE A 183 -10.76 -6.91 6.33
N VAL A 184 -9.85 -7.06 5.35
CA VAL A 184 -9.93 -6.38 4.04
C VAL A 184 -11.26 -6.62 3.31
N PRO A 185 -11.81 -7.84 3.18
CA PRO A 185 -13.10 -8.04 2.52
C PRO A 185 -14.26 -7.26 3.13
N TYR A 186 -14.17 -6.98 4.43
CA TYR A 186 -15.24 -6.29 5.18
C TYR A 186 -15.13 -4.75 5.09
N VAL A 187 -13.93 -4.23 4.77
CA VAL A 187 -13.69 -2.77 4.71
C VAL A 187 -13.37 -2.25 3.31
N ARG A 188 -13.05 -3.13 2.36
CA ARG A 188 -12.81 -2.81 0.95
C ARG A 188 -13.82 -3.48 0.00
N GLY A 189 -14.69 -4.35 0.52
CA GLY A 189 -15.73 -5.04 -0.22
C GLY A 189 -15.21 -6.19 -1.11
N ARG A 190 -16.08 -6.64 -2.00
CA ARG A 190 -15.80 -7.68 -3.00
C ARG A 190 -14.85 -7.18 -4.08
N GLU A 191 -14.21 -8.12 -4.78
CA GLU A 191 -13.32 -7.79 -5.91
C GLU A 191 -14.07 -7.07 -7.03
N ARG A 192 -13.50 -5.96 -7.47
CA ARG A 192 -13.95 -5.14 -8.59
C ARG A 192 -12.73 -4.74 -9.40
N SER A 193 -12.59 -5.26 -10.59
CA SER A 193 -11.51 -4.92 -11.51
C SER A 193 -11.89 -3.73 -12.38
N ARG A 194 -10.92 -2.87 -12.67
CA ARG A 194 -11.08 -1.80 -13.66
C ARG A 194 -10.93 -2.38 -15.07
N GLU A 195 -11.57 -1.76 -16.02
CA GLU A 195 -11.41 -2.13 -17.44
C GLU A 195 -9.95 -1.92 -17.89
N PRO A 196 -9.37 -2.86 -18.66
CA PRO A 196 -7.99 -2.72 -19.15
C PRO A 196 -7.74 -1.41 -19.90
N LYS A 197 -8.69 -0.99 -20.73
CA LYS A 197 -8.62 0.25 -21.51
C LYS A 197 -8.44 1.51 -20.63
N ASP A 198 -9.11 1.54 -19.46
CA ASP A 198 -9.05 2.69 -18.57
C ASP A 198 -7.72 2.71 -17.81
N ILE A 199 -7.19 1.54 -17.44
CA ILE A 199 -5.86 1.39 -16.84
C ILE A 199 -4.77 1.83 -17.83
N ILE A 200 -4.84 1.36 -19.07
CA ILE A 200 -3.86 1.71 -20.13
C ILE A 200 -3.89 3.22 -20.38
N ARG A 201 -5.09 3.81 -20.56
CA ARG A 201 -5.25 5.25 -20.76
C ARG A 201 -4.64 6.06 -19.62
N GLU A 202 -4.89 5.65 -18.36
CA GLU A 202 -4.29 6.30 -17.20
C GLU A 202 -2.76 6.22 -17.24
N ILE A 203 -2.19 5.05 -17.53
CA ILE A 203 -0.73 4.88 -17.57
C ILE A 203 -0.11 5.68 -18.72
N GLU A 204 -0.73 5.70 -19.90
CA GLU A 204 -0.28 6.52 -21.03
C GLU A 204 -0.26 8.02 -20.66
N GLY A 205 -1.32 8.50 -20.00
CA GLY A 205 -1.36 9.87 -19.48
C GLY A 205 -0.27 10.16 -18.45
N LEU A 206 0.00 9.22 -17.53
CA LEU A 206 1.08 9.34 -16.56
C LEU A 206 2.45 9.38 -17.22
N VAL A 207 2.68 8.57 -18.23
CA VAL A 207 3.94 8.55 -18.99
C VAL A 207 4.12 9.86 -19.79
N ALA A 208 3.07 10.38 -20.40
CA ALA A 208 3.10 11.70 -21.06
C ALA A 208 3.47 12.83 -20.08
N ASP A 209 3.11 12.70 -18.80
CA ASP A 209 3.48 13.61 -17.70
C ASP A 209 4.87 13.31 -17.10
N GLY A 210 5.65 12.39 -17.68
CA GLY A 210 7.02 12.07 -17.26
C GLY A 210 7.18 10.92 -16.25
N VAL A 211 6.11 10.17 -15.95
CA VAL A 211 6.19 8.97 -15.11
C VAL A 211 6.92 7.85 -15.87
N CYS A 212 7.97 7.29 -15.27
CA CYS A 212 8.73 6.17 -15.83
C CYS A 212 8.53 4.84 -15.07
N GLU A 213 7.99 4.86 -13.86
CA GLU A 213 7.67 3.65 -13.09
C GLU A 213 6.22 3.69 -12.60
N VAL A 214 5.48 2.58 -12.78
CA VAL A 214 4.15 2.41 -12.20
C VAL A 214 4.13 1.24 -11.23
N MET A 215 3.35 1.40 -10.15
CA MET A 215 3.02 0.34 -9.20
C MET A 215 1.55 -0.04 -9.39
N LEU A 216 1.28 -1.24 -9.91
CA LEU A 216 -0.08 -1.76 -10.07
C LEU A 216 -0.60 -2.21 -8.70
N LEU A 217 -1.72 -1.62 -8.26
CA LEU A 217 -2.25 -1.76 -6.91
C LEU A 217 -3.59 -2.51 -6.90
N GLY A 218 -3.75 -3.38 -5.92
CA GLY A 218 -4.96 -4.12 -5.60
C GLY A 218 -4.80 -4.87 -4.28
N GLN A 219 -5.84 -5.54 -3.80
CA GLN A 219 -5.74 -6.40 -2.60
C GLN A 219 -5.28 -7.82 -2.93
N ASN A 220 -5.46 -8.26 -4.17
CA ASN A 220 -4.93 -9.49 -4.75
C ASN A 220 -4.83 -9.31 -6.27
N VAL A 221 -3.73 -8.70 -6.73
CA VAL A 221 -3.57 -8.37 -8.16
C VAL A 221 -3.60 -9.57 -9.07
N ASN A 222 -3.23 -10.76 -8.57
CA ASN A 222 -3.22 -12.00 -9.36
C ASN A 222 -4.64 -12.45 -9.76
N SER A 223 -5.68 -12.00 -9.05
CA SER A 223 -7.09 -12.30 -9.39
C SER A 223 -7.73 -11.25 -10.31
N TYR A 224 -6.97 -10.25 -10.75
CA TYR A 224 -7.46 -9.21 -11.65
C TYR A 224 -8.23 -9.77 -12.83
N GLY A 225 -9.31 -9.10 -13.18
CA GLY A 225 -10.09 -9.29 -14.39
C GLY A 225 -11.09 -10.44 -14.35
N LYS A 226 -11.10 -11.29 -13.30
CA LYS A 226 -12.04 -12.41 -13.18
C LYS A 226 -13.51 -11.99 -13.14
N ASN A 227 -13.80 -10.77 -12.70
CA ASN A 227 -15.15 -10.24 -12.54
C ASN A 227 -15.55 -9.25 -13.64
N LEU A 228 -14.74 -9.07 -14.68
CA LEU A 228 -15.10 -8.28 -15.86
C LEU A 228 -16.09 -9.04 -16.75
N GLU A 229 -16.91 -8.34 -17.51
CA GLU A 229 -17.86 -8.94 -18.48
C GLU A 229 -17.13 -9.82 -19.51
N GLN A 230 -15.97 -9.35 -19.95
CA GLN A 230 -14.99 -10.13 -20.72
C GLN A 230 -13.78 -10.38 -19.83
N PRO A 231 -13.66 -11.55 -19.22
CA PRO A 231 -12.55 -11.86 -18.33
C PRO A 231 -11.20 -11.68 -19.00
N VAL A 232 -10.31 -10.96 -18.32
CA VAL A 232 -8.93 -10.70 -18.73
C VAL A 232 -8.02 -11.08 -17.58
N THR A 233 -6.93 -11.82 -17.84
CA THR A 233 -5.98 -12.21 -16.80
C THR A 233 -5.03 -11.07 -16.43
N PHE A 234 -4.46 -11.13 -15.23
CA PHE A 234 -3.41 -10.20 -14.85
C PHE A 234 -2.17 -10.32 -15.76
N ALA A 235 -1.88 -11.53 -16.25
CA ALA A 235 -0.81 -11.77 -17.21
C ALA A 235 -1.03 -11.02 -18.53
N GLU A 236 -2.26 -11.05 -19.06
CA GLU A 236 -2.63 -10.30 -20.27
C GLU A 236 -2.51 -8.79 -20.01
N LEU A 237 -2.99 -8.29 -18.87
CA LEU A 237 -2.83 -6.87 -18.52
C LEU A 237 -1.35 -6.46 -18.45
N LEU A 238 -0.48 -7.27 -17.82
CA LEU A 238 0.96 -6.99 -17.78
C LEU A 238 1.58 -6.87 -19.16
N ARG A 239 1.21 -7.77 -20.08
CA ARG A 239 1.71 -7.72 -21.48
C ARG A 239 1.26 -6.45 -22.19
N GLU A 240 0.02 -6.00 -21.98
CA GLU A 240 -0.48 -4.74 -22.56
C GLU A 240 0.22 -3.52 -21.96
N VAL A 241 0.36 -3.44 -20.63
CA VAL A 241 1.08 -2.36 -19.97
C VAL A 241 2.56 -2.32 -20.40
N ASN A 242 3.17 -3.49 -20.63
CA ASN A 242 4.57 -3.58 -21.09
C ASN A 242 4.80 -2.94 -22.48
N LYS A 243 3.77 -2.82 -23.31
CA LYS A 243 3.85 -2.19 -24.64
C LYS A 243 3.92 -0.66 -24.59
N ILE A 244 3.53 -0.03 -23.47
CA ILE A 244 3.44 1.43 -23.37
C ILE A 244 4.84 2.04 -23.53
N GLU A 245 5.04 2.82 -24.59
CA GLU A 245 6.31 3.52 -24.83
C GLU A 245 6.58 4.55 -23.73
N GLY A 246 7.85 4.74 -23.37
CA GLY A 246 8.27 5.67 -22.32
C GLY A 246 8.17 5.10 -20.90
N LEU A 247 7.29 4.14 -20.63
CA LEU A 247 7.29 3.40 -19.38
C LEU A 247 8.56 2.52 -19.29
N LYS A 248 9.26 2.58 -18.15
CA LYS A 248 10.53 1.87 -17.93
C LYS A 248 10.39 0.72 -16.95
N ARG A 249 9.54 0.87 -15.92
CA ARG A 249 9.37 -0.14 -14.86
C ARG A 249 7.91 -0.34 -14.51
N ILE A 250 7.56 -1.60 -14.32
CA ILE A 250 6.25 -2.06 -13.85
C ILE A 250 6.49 -2.83 -12.56
N ARG A 251 5.87 -2.37 -11.47
CA ARG A 251 5.85 -3.08 -10.19
C ARG A 251 4.43 -3.48 -9.84
N PHE A 252 4.30 -4.51 -9.06
CA PHE A 252 3.05 -4.87 -8.40
C PHE A 252 3.33 -5.53 -7.06
N MET A 253 2.35 -5.47 -6.17
CA MET A 253 2.40 -6.12 -4.86
C MET A 253 1.05 -6.74 -4.53
N THR A 254 0.98 -7.43 -3.38
CA THR A 254 -0.27 -8.04 -2.90
C THR A 254 -0.76 -9.20 -3.75
N SER A 255 0.13 -10.15 -3.97
CA SER A 255 -0.17 -11.42 -4.62
C SER A 255 -0.75 -12.45 -3.64
N HIS A 256 -1.53 -13.39 -4.16
CA HIS A 256 -1.97 -14.55 -3.39
C HIS A 256 -1.50 -15.83 -4.09
N PRO A 257 -0.83 -16.75 -3.38
CA PRO A 257 -0.22 -17.96 -4.00
C PRO A 257 -1.19 -18.78 -4.85
N LYS A 258 -2.45 -18.96 -4.40
CA LYS A 258 -3.45 -19.72 -5.16
C LYS A 258 -3.75 -19.16 -6.56
N ASP A 259 -3.53 -17.86 -6.77
CA ASP A 259 -3.85 -17.15 -8.01
C ASP A 259 -2.61 -16.88 -8.88
N LEU A 260 -1.43 -17.35 -8.45
CA LEU A 260 -0.21 -17.25 -9.25
C LEU A 260 -0.16 -18.38 -10.29
N SER A 261 -0.60 -18.06 -11.50
CA SER A 261 -0.65 -19.01 -12.63
C SER A 261 0.69 -19.14 -13.34
N ASP A 262 0.87 -20.25 -14.07
CA ASP A 262 2.04 -20.45 -14.93
C ASP A 262 2.13 -19.37 -16.02
N ASP A 263 0.99 -18.90 -16.56
CA ASP A 263 0.95 -17.81 -17.54
C ASP A 263 1.42 -16.47 -16.94
N LEU A 264 1.09 -16.21 -15.66
CA LEU A 264 1.59 -15.00 -14.98
C LEU A 264 3.11 -15.07 -14.78
N ILE A 265 3.65 -16.24 -14.42
CA ILE A 265 5.10 -16.45 -14.32
C ILE A 265 5.76 -16.22 -15.69
N LEU A 266 5.15 -16.73 -16.75
CA LEU A 266 5.64 -16.54 -18.12
C LEU A 266 5.59 -15.05 -18.52
N ALA A 267 4.49 -14.35 -18.25
CA ALA A 267 4.37 -12.92 -18.52
C ALA A 267 5.44 -12.09 -17.77
N MET A 268 5.71 -12.42 -16.50
CA MET A 268 6.78 -11.76 -15.73
C MET A 268 8.18 -12.00 -16.34
N LYS A 269 8.41 -13.17 -16.95
CA LYS A 269 9.66 -13.49 -17.64
C LYS A 269 9.79 -12.74 -18.97
N GLU A 270 8.71 -12.65 -19.73
CA GLU A 270 8.68 -12.07 -21.09
C GLU A 270 8.66 -10.52 -21.08
N CYS A 271 8.01 -9.92 -20.08
CA CYS A 271 7.86 -8.49 -19.97
C CYS A 271 9.11 -7.85 -19.35
N ASP A 272 9.94 -7.26 -20.17
CA ASP A 272 11.24 -6.69 -19.80
C ASP A 272 11.15 -5.52 -18.80
N LYS A 273 10.03 -4.79 -18.79
CA LYS A 273 9.77 -3.69 -17.84
C LYS A 273 9.28 -4.16 -16.48
N VAL A 274 8.83 -5.42 -16.35
CA VAL A 274 8.38 -5.97 -15.07
C VAL A 274 9.57 -6.17 -14.14
N CYS A 275 9.52 -5.50 -12.99
CA CYS A 275 10.58 -5.59 -12.01
C CYS A 275 10.72 -7.02 -11.44
N LYS A 276 11.96 -7.48 -11.25
CA LYS A 276 12.27 -8.82 -10.78
C LYS A 276 12.09 -8.97 -9.27
N HIS A 277 10.86 -8.75 -8.84
CA HIS A 277 10.44 -8.84 -7.45
C HIS A 277 9.04 -9.43 -7.37
N MET A 278 8.85 -10.43 -6.53
CA MET A 278 7.55 -11.01 -6.21
C MET A 278 7.34 -11.01 -4.70
N HIS A 279 6.31 -10.31 -4.27
CA HIS A 279 5.81 -10.43 -2.90
C HIS A 279 4.75 -11.52 -2.85
N LEU A 280 5.09 -12.66 -2.24
CA LEU A 280 4.26 -13.87 -2.19
C LEU A 280 4.01 -14.30 -0.74
N PRO A 281 2.95 -13.78 -0.08
CA PRO A 281 2.68 -14.05 1.33
C PRO A 281 2.45 -15.53 1.62
N LEU A 282 3.36 -16.16 2.39
CA LEU A 282 3.26 -17.52 2.88
C LEU A 282 2.21 -17.62 4.00
N GLN A 283 2.24 -16.69 4.93
CA GLN A 283 1.49 -16.59 6.18
C GLN A 283 1.87 -17.64 7.22
N SER A 284 1.90 -18.93 6.88
CA SER A 284 2.35 -20.05 7.70
C SER A 284 2.96 -21.15 6.82
N GLY A 285 3.94 -21.87 7.30
CA GLY A 285 4.51 -23.04 6.64
C GLY A 285 3.75 -24.34 6.95
N SER A 286 2.79 -24.32 7.88
CA SER A 286 1.95 -25.47 8.19
C SER A 286 0.69 -25.54 7.33
N SER A 287 0.53 -26.64 6.58
CA SER A 287 -0.67 -26.86 5.77
C SER A 287 -1.95 -26.90 6.62
N ARG A 288 -1.85 -27.35 7.88
CA ARG A 288 -2.95 -27.36 8.84
C ARG A 288 -3.39 -25.92 9.18
N ILE A 289 -2.44 -25.05 9.51
CA ILE A 289 -2.72 -23.65 9.83
C ILE A 289 -3.19 -22.89 8.58
N LEU A 290 -2.60 -23.10 7.42
CA LEU A 290 -3.07 -22.50 6.15
C LEU A 290 -4.53 -22.82 5.86
N LYS A 291 -4.97 -24.05 6.14
CA LYS A 291 -6.37 -24.45 6.02
C LYS A 291 -7.29 -23.69 6.99
N ILE A 292 -6.88 -23.53 8.25
CA ILE A 292 -7.64 -22.76 9.26
C ILE A 292 -7.65 -21.26 8.89
N MET A 293 -6.56 -20.76 8.34
CA MET A 293 -6.46 -19.40 7.80
C MET A 293 -7.30 -19.17 6.53
N ASN A 294 -7.92 -20.22 5.96
CA ASN A 294 -8.69 -20.16 4.70
C ASN A 294 -7.82 -19.70 3.51
N ARG A 295 -6.57 -20.21 3.40
CA ARG A 295 -5.63 -19.78 2.38
C ARG A 295 -5.77 -20.47 1.03
N HIS A 296 -6.46 -21.63 0.95
CA HIS A 296 -6.73 -22.39 -0.26
C HIS A 296 -5.48 -22.85 -1.03
N TYR A 297 -4.37 -23.06 -0.33
CA TYR A 297 -3.15 -23.75 -0.78
C TYR A 297 -2.49 -24.40 0.43
N ASP A 298 -1.66 -25.39 0.19
CA ASP A 298 -0.85 -26.09 1.18
C ASP A 298 0.66 -25.75 1.00
N LYS A 299 1.49 -26.28 1.90
CA LYS A 299 2.93 -26.10 1.89
C LYS A 299 3.57 -26.57 0.57
N GLU A 300 3.18 -27.72 0.10
CA GLU A 300 3.74 -28.36 -1.11
C GLU A 300 3.40 -27.56 -2.37
N GLN A 301 2.18 -27.08 -2.47
CA GLN A 301 1.74 -26.20 -3.57
C GLN A 301 2.52 -24.88 -3.56
N TYR A 302 2.71 -24.28 -2.39
CA TYR A 302 3.49 -23.06 -2.25
C TYR A 302 4.95 -23.26 -2.67
N LEU A 303 5.61 -24.31 -2.20
CA LEU A 303 6.99 -24.65 -2.58
C LEU A 303 7.13 -24.93 -4.09
N THR A 304 6.13 -25.59 -4.69
CA THR A 304 6.07 -25.83 -6.14
C THR A 304 6.01 -24.52 -6.91
N ILE A 305 5.20 -23.56 -6.47
CA ILE A 305 5.09 -22.23 -7.08
C ILE A 305 6.43 -21.49 -6.99
N VAL A 306 7.08 -21.49 -5.82
CA VAL A 306 8.39 -20.87 -5.62
C VAL A 306 9.45 -21.49 -6.55
N LYS A 307 9.44 -22.82 -6.70
CA LYS A 307 10.36 -23.53 -7.62
C LYS A 307 10.16 -23.08 -9.06
N LYS A 308 8.91 -23.08 -9.55
CA LYS A 308 8.57 -22.63 -10.91
C LYS A 308 9.01 -21.18 -11.16
N LEU A 309 8.78 -20.30 -10.20
CA LEU A 309 9.18 -18.89 -10.27
C LEU A 309 10.69 -18.74 -10.45
N ARG A 310 11.48 -19.45 -9.65
CA ARG A 310 12.96 -19.40 -9.72
C ARG A 310 13.52 -20.07 -10.96
N GLU A 311 12.88 -21.14 -11.45
CA GLU A 311 13.27 -21.77 -12.72
C GLU A 311 13.02 -20.84 -13.91
N ALA A 312 11.91 -20.09 -13.90
CA ALA A 312 11.57 -19.16 -14.95
C ALA A 312 12.39 -17.85 -14.88
N ILE A 313 12.64 -17.35 -13.68
CA ILE A 313 13.31 -16.06 -13.40
C ILE A 313 14.33 -16.29 -12.27
N PRO A 314 15.56 -16.77 -12.59
CA PRO A 314 16.54 -17.19 -11.58
C PRO A 314 17.00 -16.10 -10.60
N ASP A 315 16.96 -14.84 -11.00
CA ASP A 315 17.37 -13.67 -10.23
C ASP A 315 16.19 -12.93 -9.58
N ILE A 316 15.00 -13.55 -9.52
CA ILE A 316 13.85 -12.95 -8.86
C ILE A 316 14.05 -12.84 -7.36
N ALA A 317 13.80 -11.64 -6.81
CA ALA A 317 13.73 -11.45 -5.38
C ALA A 317 12.34 -11.86 -4.86
N LEU A 318 12.32 -12.70 -3.84
CA LEU A 318 11.10 -13.16 -3.18
C LEU A 318 10.97 -12.53 -1.80
N THR A 319 9.85 -11.87 -1.57
CA THR A 319 9.48 -11.37 -0.25
C THR A 319 8.15 -11.98 0.19
N THR A 320 7.93 -12.03 1.50
CA THR A 320 6.75 -12.70 2.07
C THR A 320 6.25 -12.02 3.33
N ASP A 321 5.02 -12.38 3.73
CA ASP A 321 4.46 -12.12 5.05
C ASP A 321 4.33 -13.44 5.81
N ILE A 322 4.67 -13.42 7.12
CA ILE A 322 4.52 -14.58 8.01
C ILE A 322 3.88 -14.11 9.32
N ILE A 323 2.88 -14.85 9.77
CA ILE A 323 2.16 -14.61 11.02
C ILE A 323 2.48 -15.75 11.97
N VAL A 324 2.94 -15.44 13.20
CA VAL A 324 3.11 -16.40 14.28
C VAL A 324 2.06 -16.19 15.36
N GLY A 325 1.75 -17.23 16.11
CA GLY A 325 0.75 -17.19 17.17
C GLY A 325 -0.68 -17.11 16.64
N PHE A 326 -0.93 -17.62 15.45
CA PHE A 326 -2.28 -17.77 14.93
C PHE A 326 -3.07 -18.76 15.82
N PRO A 327 -4.39 -18.53 16.11
CA PRO A 327 -5.16 -19.40 16.97
C PRO A 327 -5.05 -20.88 16.60
N GLY A 328 -4.68 -21.72 17.58
CA GLY A 328 -4.45 -23.14 17.42
C GLY A 328 -3.10 -23.54 16.81
N GLU A 329 -2.16 -22.59 16.58
CA GLU A 329 -0.79 -22.91 16.16
C GLU A 329 -0.05 -23.67 17.27
N THR A 330 0.56 -24.81 16.92
CA THR A 330 1.40 -25.59 17.81
C THR A 330 2.89 -25.37 17.53
N GLU A 331 3.77 -25.91 18.41
CA GLU A 331 5.23 -25.90 18.18
C GLU A 331 5.58 -26.58 16.84
N GLU A 332 4.93 -27.70 16.51
CA GLU A 332 5.16 -28.44 15.26
C GLU A 332 4.81 -27.57 14.04
N ASP A 333 3.68 -26.85 14.07
CA ASP A 333 3.28 -25.93 13.01
C ASP A 333 4.28 -24.80 12.81
N PHE A 334 4.81 -24.27 13.93
CA PHE A 334 5.84 -23.23 13.88
C PHE A 334 7.16 -23.78 13.32
N GLN A 335 7.57 -24.99 13.68
CA GLN A 335 8.76 -25.62 13.11
C GLN A 335 8.62 -25.85 11.61
N GLU A 336 7.45 -26.29 11.10
CA GLU A 336 7.19 -26.34 9.67
C GLU A 336 7.33 -24.97 8.98
N THR A 337 6.93 -23.90 9.65
CA THR A 337 7.11 -22.54 9.14
C THR A 337 8.59 -22.17 9.02
N LEU A 338 9.40 -22.48 10.03
CA LEU A 338 10.86 -22.27 9.99
C LEU A 338 11.53 -23.10 8.88
N GLU A 339 11.10 -24.35 8.67
CA GLU A 339 11.60 -25.20 7.59
C GLU A 339 11.35 -24.59 6.21
N VAL A 340 10.13 -24.10 5.96
CA VAL A 340 9.79 -23.42 4.71
C VAL A 340 10.64 -22.16 4.52
N VAL A 341 10.83 -21.36 5.57
CA VAL A 341 11.69 -20.15 5.52
C VAL A 341 13.11 -20.50 5.11
N LYS A 342 13.70 -21.54 5.72
CA LYS A 342 15.05 -22.03 5.40
C LYS A 342 15.15 -22.59 3.97
N GLN A 343 14.12 -23.30 3.52
CA GLN A 343 14.09 -23.89 2.19
C GLN A 343 13.92 -22.84 1.09
N VAL A 344 13.04 -21.85 1.33
CA VAL A 344 12.75 -20.79 0.32
C VAL A 344 13.87 -19.76 0.30
N GLU A 345 14.53 -19.45 1.40
CA GLU A 345 15.52 -18.37 1.50
C GLU A 345 15.01 -17.06 0.91
N TYR A 346 14.08 -16.40 1.61
CA TYR A 346 13.49 -15.12 1.19
C TYR A 346 14.51 -13.98 1.20
N ASP A 347 14.39 -13.05 0.23
CA ASP A 347 15.19 -11.84 0.21
C ASP A 347 14.81 -10.90 1.35
N SER A 348 13.52 -10.91 1.74
CA SER A 348 13.02 -10.25 2.94
C SER A 348 11.70 -10.88 3.37
N ALA A 349 11.38 -10.83 4.66
CA ALA A 349 10.09 -11.23 5.20
C ALA A 349 9.56 -10.20 6.19
N PHE A 350 8.28 -9.88 6.07
CA PHE A 350 7.56 -9.12 7.08
C PHE A 350 6.96 -10.13 8.07
N THR A 351 7.42 -10.08 9.30
CA THR A 351 7.02 -10.99 10.38
C THR A 351 6.06 -10.29 11.31
N PHE A 352 4.95 -10.96 11.64
CA PHE A 352 3.89 -10.42 12.47
C PHE A 352 3.51 -11.42 13.57
N ILE A 353 3.20 -10.91 14.74
CA ILE A 353 2.43 -11.62 15.74
C ILE A 353 0.95 -11.46 15.37
N TYR A 354 0.18 -12.55 15.42
CA TYR A 354 -1.25 -12.47 15.18
C TYR A 354 -1.90 -11.44 16.10
N SER A 355 -2.72 -10.58 15.53
CA SER A 355 -3.48 -9.57 16.25
C SER A 355 -4.96 -9.69 15.89
N LYS A 356 -5.81 -9.82 16.89
CA LYS A 356 -7.26 -9.95 16.71
C LYS A 356 -7.82 -8.73 15.97
N ARG A 357 -8.65 -8.98 14.96
CA ARG A 357 -9.41 -7.95 14.24
C ARG A 357 -10.89 -8.20 14.45
N THR A 358 -11.55 -7.29 15.15
CA THR A 358 -12.99 -7.39 15.44
C THR A 358 -13.77 -7.63 14.14
N GLY A 359 -14.66 -8.65 14.17
CA GLY A 359 -15.47 -9.01 13.01
C GLY A 359 -14.84 -10.06 12.08
N THR A 360 -13.59 -10.48 12.31
CA THR A 360 -12.99 -11.59 11.56
C THR A 360 -13.23 -12.94 12.23
N PRO A 361 -13.32 -14.05 11.46
CA PRO A 361 -13.50 -15.38 12.03
C PRO A 361 -12.42 -15.77 13.05
N ALA A 362 -11.15 -15.46 12.77
CA ALA A 362 -10.05 -15.79 13.66
C ALA A 362 -10.11 -15.04 15.02
N ALA A 363 -10.74 -13.87 15.07
CA ALA A 363 -10.90 -13.14 16.33
C ALA A 363 -11.88 -13.82 17.29
N ALA A 364 -12.78 -14.67 16.77
CA ALA A 364 -13.77 -15.45 17.53
C ALA A 364 -13.27 -16.85 17.93
N MET A 365 -12.07 -17.27 17.47
CA MET A 365 -11.50 -18.57 17.84
C MET A 365 -11.07 -18.58 19.32
N GLU A 366 -11.33 -19.69 20.01
CA GLU A 366 -11.05 -19.84 21.43
C GLU A 366 -9.58 -20.23 21.70
N ASP A 367 -8.94 -20.99 20.81
CA ASP A 367 -7.57 -21.52 20.93
C ASP A 367 -6.50 -20.47 20.72
N GLN A 368 -6.52 -19.40 21.52
CA GLN A 368 -5.48 -18.36 21.46
C GLN A 368 -4.17 -18.88 22.05
N CYS A 369 -3.07 -18.65 21.35
CA CYS A 369 -1.75 -19.10 21.79
C CYS A 369 -1.25 -18.33 23.02
N ASP A 370 -0.40 -18.97 23.82
CA ASP A 370 0.26 -18.33 24.96
C ASP A 370 1.18 -17.21 24.51
N PRO A 371 1.09 -15.99 25.09
CA PRO A 371 1.88 -14.83 24.64
C PRO A 371 3.40 -15.01 24.79
N GLU A 372 3.89 -15.78 25.79
CA GLU A 372 5.32 -16.00 25.97
C GLU A 372 5.87 -16.94 24.91
N GLU A 373 5.10 -17.98 24.58
CA GLU A 373 5.44 -18.90 23.50
C GLU A 373 5.42 -18.20 22.14
N VAL A 374 4.39 -17.40 21.87
CA VAL A 374 4.31 -16.59 20.64
C VAL A 374 5.51 -15.66 20.51
N LYS A 375 5.92 -15.01 21.61
CA LYS A 375 7.10 -14.16 21.60
C LYS A 375 8.37 -14.95 21.28
N ARG A 376 8.54 -16.12 21.87
CA ARG A 376 9.66 -17.02 21.58
C ARG A 376 9.71 -17.42 20.12
N HIS A 377 8.58 -17.82 19.53
CA HIS A 377 8.45 -18.14 18.11
C HIS A 377 8.79 -16.94 17.24
N PHE A 378 8.29 -15.77 17.58
CA PHE A 378 8.57 -14.54 16.84
C PHE A 378 10.06 -14.20 16.84
N ASP A 379 10.72 -14.27 17.98
CA ASP A 379 12.16 -13.96 18.12
C ASP A 379 13.01 -14.96 17.32
N LEU A 380 12.65 -16.25 17.32
CA LEU A 380 13.33 -17.29 16.53
C LEU A 380 13.13 -17.05 15.01
N LEU A 381 11.91 -16.80 14.59
CA LEU A 381 11.60 -16.50 13.20
C LEU A 381 12.34 -15.26 12.70
N LEU A 382 12.32 -14.19 13.49
CA LEU A 382 12.97 -12.93 13.14
C LEU A 382 14.48 -13.13 12.96
N LYS A 383 15.12 -13.88 13.87
CA LYS A 383 16.54 -14.21 13.78
C LYS A 383 16.87 -14.97 12.49
N GLU A 384 16.10 -16.01 12.17
CA GLU A 384 16.29 -16.83 10.96
C GLU A 384 16.14 -16.00 9.69
N VAL A 385 15.06 -15.22 9.60
CA VAL A 385 14.81 -14.33 8.47
C VAL A 385 15.92 -13.31 8.28
N GLN A 386 16.40 -12.69 9.37
CA GLN A 386 17.48 -11.71 9.30
C GLN A 386 18.80 -12.34 8.81
N GLN A 387 19.13 -13.54 9.25
CA GLN A 387 20.34 -14.25 8.80
C GLN A 387 20.28 -14.58 7.30
N ILE A 388 19.15 -15.10 6.83
CA ILE A 388 18.94 -15.43 5.43
C ILE A 388 18.99 -14.18 4.56
N SER A 389 18.23 -13.12 4.93
CA SER A 389 18.18 -11.88 4.18
C SER A 389 19.54 -11.19 4.10
N ALA A 390 20.33 -11.20 5.19
CA ALA A 390 21.68 -10.66 5.19
C ALA A 390 22.61 -11.42 4.25
N LYS A 391 22.58 -12.77 4.27
CA LYS A 391 23.36 -13.61 3.33
C LYS A 391 23.02 -13.30 1.87
N LYS A 392 21.73 -13.19 1.55
CA LYS A 392 21.28 -12.86 0.18
C LYS A 392 21.65 -11.44 -0.23
N ALA A 393 21.52 -10.49 0.68
CA ALA A 393 21.92 -9.10 0.42
C ALA A 393 23.42 -9.00 0.13
N MET A 394 24.29 -9.65 0.92
CA MET A 394 25.73 -9.67 0.69
C MET A 394 26.12 -10.28 -0.67
N ALA A 395 25.34 -11.22 -1.19
CA ALA A 395 25.61 -11.85 -2.49
C ALA A 395 25.42 -10.91 -3.70
N LEU A 396 24.83 -9.73 -3.52
CA LEU A 396 24.71 -8.68 -4.54
C LEU A 396 25.87 -7.67 -4.51
N GLU A 397 26.69 -7.68 -3.47
CA GLU A 397 27.85 -6.78 -3.37
C GLU A 397 28.81 -7.03 -4.53
N GLY A 398 29.35 -5.94 -5.09
CA GLY A 398 30.20 -5.96 -6.29
C GLY A 398 29.47 -6.02 -7.63
N LYS A 399 28.16 -6.30 -7.65
CA LYS A 399 27.40 -6.33 -8.90
C LYS A 399 27.06 -4.93 -9.41
N VAL A 400 26.97 -4.78 -10.72
CA VAL A 400 26.46 -3.58 -11.39
C VAL A 400 24.99 -3.81 -11.71
N MET A 401 24.13 -2.93 -11.19
CA MET A 401 22.68 -3.08 -11.32
C MET A 401 22.00 -1.74 -11.65
N GLU A 402 20.87 -1.82 -12.34
CA GLU A 402 20.07 -0.64 -12.69
C GLU A 402 19.31 -0.10 -11.47
N VAL A 403 19.48 1.18 -11.19
CA VAL A 403 18.85 1.91 -10.08
C VAL A 403 18.00 3.05 -10.62
N LEU A 404 16.76 3.18 -10.15
CA LEU A 404 15.96 4.38 -10.33
C LEU A 404 16.30 5.35 -9.19
N ALA A 405 16.84 6.53 -9.51
CA ALA A 405 17.09 7.60 -8.55
C ALA A 405 15.76 8.17 -8.05
N GLU A 406 15.49 8.12 -6.74
CA GLU A 406 14.17 8.47 -6.19
C GLU A 406 14.14 9.79 -5.42
N GLU A 407 15.17 10.07 -4.64
CA GLU A 407 15.21 11.24 -3.78
C GLU A 407 16.66 11.59 -3.36
N GLN A 408 16.89 12.82 -2.93
CA GLN A 408 18.12 13.17 -2.25
C GLN A 408 18.14 12.52 -0.86
N ASN A 409 19.29 11.96 -0.46
CA ASN A 409 19.39 11.34 0.85
C ASN A 409 19.22 12.39 1.95
N THR A 410 18.38 12.05 2.96
CA THR A 410 18.03 12.98 4.04
C THR A 410 19.13 13.14 5.09
N GLN A 411 20.08 12.20 5.15
CA GLN A 411 21.20 12.23 6.11
C GLN A 411 22.49 12.80 5.50
N ASP A 412 22.69 12.59 4.18
CA ASP A 412 23.84 13.06 3.44
C ASP A 412 23.40 13.61 2.07
N ALA A 413 23.38 14.92 1.94
CA ALA A 413 22.93 15.62 0.73
C ALA A 413 23.83 15.39 -0.51
N SER A 414 25.03 14.81 -0.36
CA SER A 414 25.89 14.39 -1.46
C SER A 414 25.46 13.07 -2.11
N LEU A 415 24.52 12.36 -1.49
CA LEU A 415 24.02 11.07 -1.95
C LEU A 415 22.60 11.18 -2.50
N ILE A 416 22.33 10.35 -3.50
CA ILE A 416 20.99 10.05 -3.99
C ILE A 416 20.57 8.68 -3.44
N THR A 417 19.34 8.60 -2.98
CA THR A 417 18.67 7.35 -2.65
C THR A 417 17.91 6.86 -3.87
N GLY A 418 18.20 5.64 -4.29
CA GLY A 418 17.53 5.00 -5.41
C GLY A 418 17.07 3.59 -5.08
N ARG A 419 16.40 2.97 -6.03
CA ARG A 419 15.79 1.65 -5.88
C ARG A 419 16.11 0.72 -7.03
N LEU A 420 16.57 -0.48 -6.70
CA LEU A 420 16.80 -1.57 -7.64
C LEU A 420 15.47 -2.16 -8.14
N SER A 421 15.53 -2.89 -9.26
CA SER A 421 14.40 -3.70 -9.76
C SER A 421 13.89 -4.69 -8.70
N ASN A 422 14.76 -5.31 -7.92
CA ASN A 422 14.44 -6.22 -6.81
C ASN A 422 13.88 -5.52 -5.55
N ASN A 423 13.63 -4.22 -5.61
CA ASN A 423 13.10 -3.36 -4.55
C ASN A 423 14.11 -2.96 -3.44
N SER A 424 15.37 -3.35 -3.52
CA SER A 424 16.40 -2.93 -2.56
C SER A 424 16.78 -1.45 -2.73
N VAL A 425 17.15 -0.82 -1.63
CA VAL A 425 17.57 0.59 -1.57
C VAL A 425 19.07 0.71 -1.82
N VAL A 426 19.46 1.71 -2.58
CA VAL A 426 20.90 2.05 -2.84
C VAL A 426 21.12 3.54 -2.61
N HIS A 427 22.19 3.86 -1.92
CA HIS A 427 22.69 5.23 -1.79
C HIS A 427 23.97 5.38 -2.60
N PHE A 428 24.04 6.36 -3.48
CA PHE A 428 25.18 6.60 -4.37
C PHE A 428 25.41 8.10 -4.58
N PRO A 429 26.65 8.55 -4.85
CA PRO A 429 26.93 9.96 -5.10
C PRO A 429 26.13 10.51 -6.26
N GLY A 430 25.55 11.70 -6.09
CA GLY A 430 24.73 12.31 -7.13
C GLY A 430 24.10 13.63 -6.72
N THR A 431 23.36 14.21 -7.64
CA THR A 431 22.73 15.53 -7.54
C THR A 431 21.21 15.43 -7.79
N PRO A 432 20.39 16.37 -7.29
CA PRO A 432 18.93 16.31 -7.40
C PRO A 432 18.37 16.20 -8.84
N ASP A 433 19.10 16.66 -9.84
CA ASP A 433 18.70 16.56 -11.26
C ASP A 433 18.73 15.12 -11.80
N MET A 434 19.32 14.19 -11.06
CA MET A 434 19.32 12.76 -11.36
C MET A 434 18.00 12.08 -10.97
N ILE A 435 17.20 12.68 -10.11
CA ILE A 435 15.93 12.11 -9.61
C ILE A 435 14.97 11.82 -10.78
N GLY A 436 14.39 10.63 -10.79
CA GLY A 436 13.51 10.14 -11.85
C GLY A 436 14.23 9.49 -13.04
N LYS A 437 15.56 9.38 -13.00
CA LYS A 437 16.37 8.76 -14.05
C LYS A 437 16.94 7.42 -13.60
N LEU A 438 17.24 6.56 -14.57
CA LEU A 438 17.86 5.25 -14.37
C LEU A 438 19.39 5.36 -14.54
N PHE A 439 20.11 4.69 -13.66
CA PHE A 439 21.58 4.64 -13.67
C PHE A 439 22.05 3.20 -13.43
N MET A 440 23.15 2.82 -14.08
CA MET A 440 23.87 1.60 -13.73
C MET A 440 24.79 1.92 -12.55
N VAL A 441 24.61 1.22 -11.44
CA VAL A 441 25.33 1.47 -10.19
C VAL A 441 26.01 0.17 -9.74
N LYS A 442 27.31 0.24 -9.45
CA LYS A 442 28.07 -0.82 -8.82
C LYS A 442 27.78 -0.78 -7.32
N LEU A 443 27.26 -1.87 -6.75
CA LEU A 443 27.02 -2.01 -5.33
C LEU A 443 28.35 -2.25 -4.62
N THR A 444 28.87 -1.27 -3.89
CA THR A 444 30.20 -1.32 -3.30
C THR A 444 30.21 -1.91 -1.90
N GLU A 445 29.13 -1.72 -1.14
CA GLU A 445 29.03 -2.21 0.24
C GLU A 445 27.58 -2.49 0.61
N CYS A 446 27.31 -3.66 1.22
CA CYS A 446 26.02 -4.02 1.79
C CYS A 446 25.93 -3.58 3.26
N LYS A 447 24.94 -2.74 3.58
CA LYS A 447 24.63 -2.27 4.94
C LYS A 447 23.43 -2.99 5.57
N GLY A 448 23.10 -4.19 5.07
CA GLY A 448 21.96 -4.99 5.53
C GLY A 448 20.64 -4.57 4.88
N PHE A 449 20.15 -3.38 5.15
CA PHE A 449 18.87 -2.89 4.61
C PHE A 449 19.01 -2.02 3.34
N TYR A 450 20.23 -1.61 3.00
CA TYR A 450 20.54 -0.81 1.82
C TYR A 450 21.98 -1.09 1.38
N TYR A 451 22.32 -0.61 0.19
CA TYR A 451 23.67 -0.66 -0.36
C TYR A 451 24.25 0.74 -0.50
N LEU A 452 25.55 0.86 -0.33
CA LEU A 452 26.32 1.95 -0.92
C LEU A 452 26.72 1.55 -2.34
N GLY A 453 26.79 2.50 -3.23
CA GLY A 453 27.17 2.24 -4.62
C GLY A 453 27.84 3.43 -5.29
N GLU A 454 28.35 3.17 -6.48
CA GLU A 454 28.99 4.17 -7.34
C GLU A 454 28.44 4.00 -8.76
N ILE A 455 28.23 5.12 -9.48
CA ILE A 455 27.80 5.05 -10.88
C ILE A 455 28.87 4.31 -11.68
N ALA A 456 28.47 3.28 -12.40
CA ALA A 456 29.37 2.52 -13.25
C ALA A 456 29.76 3.39 -14.46
N GLU A 457 31.06 3.65 -14.63
CA GLU A 457 31.58 4.28 -15.83
C GLU A 457 31.40 3.31 -17.01
N ASN A 458 30.68 3.70 -18.05
CA ASN A 458 30.49 2.97 -19.32
C ASN A 458 29.70 1.64 -19.18
N ALA A 459 28.39 1.68 -18.92
CA ALA A 459 27.48 0.57 -19.21
C ALA A 459 26.43 1.00 -20.26
#